data_8630c41a7aabfef9cb2efe9a7816467d
#
_entry.id   8630c41a7aabfef9cb2efe9a7816467d
#
_cell.length_a   1.000
_cell.length_b   1.000
_cell.length_c   1.000
_cell.angle_alpha   90.00
_cell.angle_beta   90.00
_cell.angle_gamma   90.00
#
_symmetry.space_group_name_H-M   'P 1'
#
loop_
_entity.id
_entity.type
_entity.pdbx_description
1 polymer ?
#
loop_
_entity_poly.entity_id
_entity_poly.type
_entity_poly.pdbx_seq_one_letter_code
_entity_poly.pdbx_strand_id
1 'polypeptide(L)'
;LGELDFQLHPDMEVEISDNEIVAKRPSDSKLHRSLHGMTRAIIHNTVSGVSNGFSKSLELQGVGYTVEKKKDTKIVLNLGYSHPIIFETPEDIALDVPDNTHINVKGVSKQLVGQVAAKIRSFRPPEPYKGKGIRYVGEYVRRKAGKTAAAK
;
A
#
# COMPACT_ATOMS: atom_id res chain seq x y z
N LEU A 1 6.13 6.88 -16.48
CA LEU A 1 5.03 5.99 -16.09
C LEU A 1 3.71 6.73 -15.83
N GLY A 2 3.71 8.07 -15.74
CA GLY A 2 2.52 8.90 -15.49
C GLY A 2 2.89 10.29 -15.01
N GLU A 3 1.88 11.07 -14.67
CA GLU A 3 2.00 12.41 -14.12
C GLU A 3 1.46 12.39 -12.68
N LEU A 4 2.10 13.13 -11.78
CA LEU A 4 1.65 13.32 -10.41
C LEU A 4 1.72 14.80 -10.06
N ASP A 5 0.57 15.36 -9.68
CA ASP A 5 0.49 16.72 -9.17
C ASP A 5 0.60 16.73 -7.66
N PHE A 6 1.38 17.66 -7.15
CA PHE A 6 1.52 17.90 -5.73
C PHE A 6 1.47 19.39 -5.41
N GLN A 7 0.58 19.76 -4.50
CA GLN A 7 0.47 21.13 -4.02
C GLN A 7 1.46 21.36 -2.89
N LEU A 8 2.42 22.26 -3.14
CA LEU A 8 3.39 22.68 -2.13
C LEU A 8 2.73 23.52 -1.03
N HIS A 9 3.26 23.40 0.19
CA HIS A 9 2.88 24.32 1.27
C HIS A 9 3.39 25.73 0.92
N PRO A 10 2.61 26.80 1.16
CA PRO A 10 2.97 28.17 0.78
C PRO A 10 4.29 28.66 1.37
N ASP A 11 4.69 28.15 2.54
CA ASP A 11 5.95 28.52 3.19
C ASP A 11 7.18 27.77 2.64
N MET A 12 7.00 26.85 1.70
CA MET A 12 8.09 26.05 1.15
C MET A 12 8.40 26.47 -0.27
N GLU A 13 9.68 26.66 -0.55
CA GLU A 13 10.18 26.96 -1.90
C GLU A 13 10.89 25.73 -2.47
N VAL A 14 10.74 25.52 -3.77
CA VAL A 14 11.42 24.45 -4.49
C VAL A 14 12.17 25.04 -5.67
N GLU A 15 13.46 24.79 -5.71
CA GLU A 15 14.33 25.13 -6.84
C GLU A 15 14.63 23.87 -7.64
N ILE A 16 14.48 23.98 -8.94
CA ILE A 16 14.77 22.88 -9.88
C ILE A 16 15.99 23.30 -10.69
N SER A 17 17.05 22.53 -10.58
CA SER A 17 18.25 22.60 -11.41
C SER A 17 18.30 21.38 -12.32
N ASP A 18 19.18 21.37 -13.31
CA ASP A 18 19.26 20.31 -14.34
C ASP A 18 19.35 18.89 -13.76
N ASN A 19 19.98 18.71 -12.59
CA ASN A 19 20.17 17.41 -11.95
C ASN A 19 19.64 17.30 -10.51
N GLU A 20 19.15 18.39 -9.93
CA GLU A 20 18.76 18.43 -8.52
C GLU A 20 17.46 19.18 -8.31
N ILE A 21 16.65 18.68 -7.38
CA ILE A 21 15.47 19.37 -6.85
C ILE A 21 15.74 19.69 -5.38
N VAL A 22 15.84 20.97 -5.07
CA VAL A 22 16.17 21.44 -3.71
C VAL A 22 14.93 22.08 -3.09
N ALA A 23 14.50 21.55 -1.94
CA ALA A 23 13.47 22.18 -1.12
C ALA A 23 14.13 23.14 -0.14
N LYS A 24 13.65 24.40 -0.07
CA LYS A 24 14.13 25.44 0.84
C LYS A 24 13.07 25.76 1.89
N ARG A 25 13.52 26.11 3.09
CA ARG A 25 12.67 26.58 4.19
C ARG A 25 13.07 27.99 4.60
N PRO A 26 12.10 28.86 5.00
CA PRO A 26 12.40 30.27 5.35
C PRO A 26 13.06 30.41 6.71
N SER A 27 12.92 29.46 7.64
CA SER A 27 13.53 29.52 8.97
C SER A 27 13.73 28.11 9.56
N ASP A 28 14.46 28.07 10.71
CA ASP A 28 14.72 26.84 11.46
C ASP A 28 13.67 26.55 12.56
N SER A 29 12.50 27.20 12.49
CA SER A 29 11.39 26.89 13.40
C SER A 29 11.00 25.42 13.35
N LYS A 30 10.43 24.90 14.43
CA LYS A 30 9.96 23.50 14.51
C LYS A 30 8.97 23.16 13.36
N LEU A 31 8.09 24.11 13.04
CA LEU A 31 7.12 23.98 11.96
C LEU A 31 7.82 23.87 10.59
N HIS A 32 8.70 24.83 10.25
CA HIS A 32 9.36 24.86 8.94
C HIS A 32 10.31 23.66 8.75
N ARG A 33 10.94 23.17 9.83
CA ARG A 33 11.74 21.94 9.78
C ARG A 33 10.89 20.71 9.46
N SER A 34 9.70 20.60 10.04
CA SER A 34 8.78 19.48 9.74
C SER A 34 8.23 19.54 8.33
N LEU A 35 7.79 20.72 7.87
CA LEU A 35 7.31 20.94 6.51
C LEU A 35 8.39 20.67 5.46
N HIS A 36 9.62 21.10 5.70
CA HIS A 36 10.76 20.83 4.83
C HIS A 36 11.01 19.32 4.66
N GLY A 37 11.02 18.57 5.78
CA GLY A 37 11.19 17.11 5.74
C GLY A 37 10.05 16.40 4.99
N MET A 38 8.80 16.85 5.20
CA MET A 38 7.63 16.36 4.51
C MET A 38 7.72 16.63 3.00
N THR A 39 7.98 17.87 2.61
CA THR A 39 8.09 18.29 1.20
C THR A 39 9.15 17.50 0.47
N ARG A 40 10.35 17.38 1.07
CA ARG A 40 11.44 16.57 0.50
C ARG A 40 11.02 15.11 0.29
N ALA A 41 10.35 14.51 1.28
CA ALA A 41 9.92 13.11 1.19
C ALA A 41 8.85 12.91 0.10
N ILE A 42 7.93 13.86 -0.07
CA ILE A 42 6.89 13.80 -1.11
C ILE A 42 7.54 13.94 -2.49
N ILE A 43 8.41 14.95 -2.69
CA ILE A 43 9.12 15.13 -3.96
C ILE A 43 9.90 13.86 -4.33
N HIS A 44 10.67 13.31 -3.39
CA HIS A 44 11.40 12.06 -3.62
C HIS A 44 10.48 10.90 -4.01
N ASN A 45 9.34 10.74 -3.33
CA ASN A 45 8.37 9.71 -3.67
C ASN A 45 7.73 9.95 -5.04
N THR A 46 7.44 11.21 -5.41
CA THR A 46 6.88 11.57 -6.71
C THR A 46 7.85 11.23 -7.83
N VAL A 47 9.11 11.67 -7.73
CA VAL A 47 10.16 11.36 -8.72
C VAL A 47 10.35 9.86 -8.86
N SER A 48 10.49 9.14 -7.75
CA SER A 48 10.65 7.68 -7.76
C SER A 48 9.44 6.96 -8.35
N GLY A 49 8.23 7.47 -8.08
CA GLY A 49 6.99 6.91 -8.58
C GLY A 49 6.83 7.06 -10.08
N VAL A 50 7.15 8.24 -10.63
CA VAL A 50 7.09 8.50 -12.07
C VAL A 50 8.17 7.70 -12.81
N SER A 51 9.36 7.54 -12.23
CA SER A 51 10.48 6.81 -12.85
C SER A 51 10.29 5.29 -12.80
N ASN A 52 10.08 4.73 -11.61
CA ASN A 52 10.11 3.27 -11.37
C ASN A 52 8.73 2.69 -11.04
N GLY A 53 7.80 3.52 -10.58
CA GLY A 53 6.55 3.07 -9.98
C GLY A 53 6.74 2.48 -8.58
N PHE A 54 5.61 2.21 -7.93
CA PHE A 54 5.56 1.52 -6.65
C PHE A 54 4.75 0.24 -6.74
N SER A 55 5.15 -0.77 -5.98
CA SER A 55 4.40 -2.01 -5.85
C SER A 55 4.29 -2.44 -4.39
N LYS A 56 3.16 -3.06 -4.05
CA LYS A 56 2.91 -3.72 -2.77
C LYS A 56 2.32 -5.09 -3.04
N SER A 57 2.96 -6.12 -2.47
CA SER A 57 2.52 -7.50 -2.62
C SER A 57 1.78 -7.97 -1.37
N LEU A 58 0.65 -8.61 -1.57
CA LEU A 58 -0.20 -9.19 -0.55
C LEU A 58 -0.32 -10.70 -0.80
N GLU A 59 -0.43 -11.47 0.27
CA GLU A 59 -0.69 -12.91 0.20
C GLU A 59 -1.93 -13.28 1.02
N LEU A 60 -2.72 -14.21 0.48
CA LEU A 60 -3.88 -14.78 1.12
C LEU A 60 -3.47 -16.08 1.81
N GLN A 61 -3.68 -16.15 3.13
CA GLN A 61 -3.42 -17.35 3.93
C GLN A 61 -4.74 -17.94 4.40
N GLY A 62 -5.01 -19.18 4.06
CA GLY A 62 -6.21 -19.89 4.51
C GLY A 62 -6.73 -20.88 3.49
N VAL A 63 -7.27 -22.01 3.95
CA VAL A 63 -7.92 -23.00 3.09
C VAL A 63 -9.17 -22.40 2.45
N GLY A 64 -9.27 -22.45 1.14
CA GLY A 64 -10.39 -21.91 0.38
C GLY A 64 -10.36 -20.40 0.16
N TYR A 65 -9.29 -19.71 0.57
CA TYR A 65 -9.11 -18.29 0.25
C TYR A 65 -8.49 -18.16 -1.13
N THR A 66 -9.19 -17.48 -2.03
CA THR A 66 -8.76 -17.28 -3.41
C THR A 66 -9.02 -15.87 -3.89
N VAL A 67 -8.21 -15.44 -4.84
CA VAL A 67 -8.40 -14.20 -5.59
C VAL A 67 -8.47 -14.50 -7.08
N GLU A 68 -9.39 -13.85 -7.77
CA GLU A 68 -9.53 -13.90 -9.21
C GLU A 68 -9.47 -12.51 -9.80
N LYS A 69 -8.66 -12.33 -10.82
CA LYS A 69 -8.61 -11.09 -11.60
C LYS A 69 -9.73 -11.09 -12.65
N LYS A 70 -10.58 -10.07 -12.63
CA LYS A 70 -11.59 -9.86 -13.67
C LYS A 70 -11.18 -8.81 -14.70
N LYS A 71 -10.53 -7.72 -14.23
CA LYS A 71 -9.95 -6.63 -15.03
C LYS A 71 -8.68 -6.14 -14.33
N ASP A 72 -7.91 -5.27 -14.98
CA ASP A 72 -6.71 -4.68 -14.37
C ASP A 72 -7.00 -3.87 -13.09
N THR A 73 -8.20 -3.32 -13.00
CA THR A 73 -8.69 -2.54 -11.85
C THR A 73 -9.67 -3.31 -10.96
N LYS A 74 -10.02 -4.58 -11.29
CA LYS A 74 -11.10 -5.30 -10.59
C LYS A 74 -10.73 -6.73 -10.26
N ILE A 75 -10.85 -7.06 -8.97
CA ILE A 75 -10.62 -8.41 -8.45
C ILE A 75 -11.84 -8.92 -7.68
N VAL A 76 -11.97 -10.24 -7.62
CA VAL A 76 -12.95 -10.95 -6.80
C VAL A 76 -12.20 -11.76 -5.76
N LEU A 77 -12.56 -11.57 -4.50
CA LEU A 77 -11.92 -12.18 -3.34
C LEU A 77 -12.90 -13.16 -2.68
N ASN A 78 -12.51 -14.40 -2.54
CA ASN A 78 -13.21 -15.41 -1.76
C ASN A 78 -12.47 -15.59 -0.43
N LEU A 79 -13.02 -15.06 0.65
CA LEU A 79 -12.36 -14.97 1.97
C LEU A 79 -13.12 -15.72 3.06
N GLY A 80 -13.89 -16.75 2.69
CA GLY A 80 -14.69 -17.53 3.63
C GLY A 80 -15.94 -16.81 4.15
N TYR A 81 -16.41 -15.80 3.44
CA TYR A 81 -17.72 -15.19 3.63
C TYR A 81 -18.78 -15.90 2.78
N SER A 82 -20.05 -15.70 3.07
CA SER A 82 -21.17 -16.26 2.31
C SER A 82 -21.27 -15.75 0.87
N HIS A 83 -20.64 -14.61 0.58
CA HIS A 83 -20.58 -13.99 -0.75
C HIS A 83 -19.15 -13.56 -1.09
N PRO A 84 -18.75 -13.57 -2.35
CA PRO A 84 -17.47 -13.05 -2.77
C PRO A 84 -17.42 -11.52 -2.60
N ILE A 85 -16.25 -10.99 -2.28
CA ILE A 85 -16.01 -9.56 -2.22
C ILE A 85 -15.50 -9.10 -3.57
N ILE A 86 -16.22 -8.18 -4.20
CA ILE A 86 -15.79 -7.54 -5.45
C ILE A 86 -15.13 -6.23 -5.07
N PHE A 87 -13.89 -6.04 -5.47
CA PHE A 87 -13.13 -4.82 -5.21
C PHE A 87 -12.64 -4.20 -6.52
N GLU A 88 -12.87 -2.92 -6.67
CA GLU A 88 -12.47 -2.12 -7.81
C GLU A 88 -11.58 -0.97 -7.36
N THR A 89 -10.44 -0.80 -8.01
CA THR A 89 -9.46 0.24 -7.72
C THR A 89 -9.68 1.46 -8.60
N PRO A 90 -9.16 2.64 -8.21
CA PRO A 90 -9.01 3.78 -9.12
C PRO A 90 -8.20 3.40 -10.37
N GLU A 91 -8.38 4.16 -11.45
CA GLU A 91 -7.74 3.90 -12.76
C GLU A 91 -6.20 3.97 -12.71
N ASP A 92 -5.65 4.74 -11.77
CA ASP A 92 -4.20 4.90 -11.57
C ASP A 92 -3.50 3.68 -10.93
N ILE A 93 -4.27 2.67 -10.51
CA ILE A 93 -3.77 1.48 -9.83
C ILE A 93 -4.06 0.23 -10.64
N ALA A 94 -3.01 -0.47 -11.01
CA ALA A 94 -3.10 -1.78 -11.64
C ALA A 94 -3.00 -2.90 -10.59
N LEU A 95 -3.93 -3.85 -10.68
CA LEU A 95 -3.90 -5.08 -9.90
C LEU A 95 -3.36 -6.22 -10.77
N ASP A 96 -2.36 -6.91 -10.26
CA ASP A 96 -1.78 -8.07 -10.88
C ASP A 96 -1.93 -9.28 -9.94
N VAL A 97 -2.42 -10.38 -10.45
CA VAL A 97 -2.70 -11.61 -9.69
C VAL A 97 -1.94 -12.74 -10.36
N PRO A 98 -0.68 -12.96 -9.96
CA PRO A 98 0.13 -14.04 -10.52
C PRO A 98 -0.43 -15.42 -10.20
N ASP A 99 -0.97 -15.57 -8.99
CA ASP A 99 -1.55 -16.81 -8.47
C ASP A 99 -2.86 -16.54 -7.74
N ASN A 100 -3.67 -17.55 -7.51
CA ASN A 100 -4.94 -17.43 -6.77
C ASN A 100 -4.79 -16.97 -5.31
N THR A 101 -3.56 -16.84 -4.81
CA THR A 101 -3.24 -16.46 -3.42
C THR A 101 -2.38 -15.20 -3.30
N HIS A 102 -1.90 -14.63 -4.41
CA HIS A 102 -1.05 -13.45 -4.39
C HIS A 102 -1.68 -12.30 -5.16
N ILE A 103 -1.54 -11.10 -4.63
CA ILE A 103 -2.01 -9.85 -5.24
C ILE A 103 -0.87 -8.84 -5.23
N ASN A 104 -0.50 -8.33 -6.40
CA ASN A 104 0.43 -7.22 -6.54
C ASN A 104 -0.36 -5.96 -6.90
N VAL A 105 -0.24 -4.94 -6.06
CA VAL A 105 -0.83 -3.61 -6.27
C VAL A 105 0.27 -2.73 -6.83
N LYS A 106 0.10 -2.22 -8.05
CA LYS A 106 1.09 -1.39 -8.76
C LYS A 106 0.51 -0.04 -9.11
N GLY A 107 1.31 1.02 -9.02
CA GLY A 107 0.91 2.38 -9.40
C GLY A 107 2.02 3.38 -9.26
N VAL A 108 1.78 4.58 -9.75
CA VAL A 108 2.75 5.69 -9.71
C VAL A 108 2.75 6.36 -8.33
N SER A 109 1.58 6.53 -7.71
CA SER A 109 1.44 7.16 -6.40
C SER A 109 1.68 6.16 -5.27
N LYS A 110 2.75 6.36 -4.49
CA LYS A 110 3.06 5.56 -3.29
C LYS A 110 1.91 5.55 -2.28
N GLN A 111 1.25 6.69 -2.12
CA GLN A 111 0.14 6.85 -1.20
C GLN A 111 -1.07 6.02 -1.63
N LEU A 112 -1.48 6.11 -2.89
CA LEU A 112 -2.61 5.35 -3.42
C LEU A 112 -2.34 3.85 -3.41
N VAL A 113 -1.15 3.41 -3.82
CA VAL A 113 -0.73 1.99 -3.72
C VAL A 113 -0.83 1.50 -2.28
N GLY A 114 -0.36 2.30 -1.31
CA GLY A 114 -0.46 1.98 0.11
C GLY A 114 -1.90 1.90 0.62
N GLN A 115 -2.75 2.85 0.24
CA GLN A 115 -4.17 2.88 0.64
C GLN A 115 -4.94 1.69 0.06
N VAL A 116 -4.77 1.39 -1.23
CA VAL A 116 -5.42 0.25 -1.89
C VAL A 116 -4.97 -1.07 -1.26
N ALA A 117 -3.67 -1.25 -1.04
CA ALA A 117 -3.16 -2.45 -0.37
C ALA A 117 -3.69 -2.60 1.05
N ALA A 118 -3.74 -1.52 1.84
CA ALA A 118 -4.33 -1.51 3.17
C ALA A 118 -5.84 -1.82 3.15
N LYS A 119 -6.57 -1.30 2.16
CA LYS A 119 -7.99 -1.59 1.99
C LYS A 119 -8.25 -3.07 1.68
N ILE A 120 -7.46 -3.66 0.76
CA ILE A 120 -7.56 -5.10 0.46
C ILE A 120 -7.26 -5.92 1.72
N ARG A 121 -6.20 -5.58 2.46
CA ARG A 121 -5.86 -6.26 3.72
C ARG A 121 -6.96 -6.14 4.77
N SER A 122 -7.68 -5.01 4.82
CA SER A 122 -8.76 -4.77 5.80
C SER A 122 -9.99 -5.65 5.59
N PHE A 123 -10.22 -6.22 4.41
CA PHE A 123 -11.34 -7.13 4.18
C PHE A 123 -11.27 -8.40 5.04
N ARG A 124 -10.07 -8.91 5.27
CA ARG A 124 -9.84 -10.03 6.18
C ARG A 124 -8.43 -9.95 6.76
N PRO A 125 -8.25 -9.19 7.86
CA PRO A 125 -6.93 -9.07 8.47
C PRO A 125 -6.46 -10.41 9.03
N PRO A 126 -5.15 -10.65 9.12
CA PRO A 126 -4.62 -11.92 9.61
C PRO A 126 -5.01 -12.14 11.07
N GLU A 127 -5.53 -13.31 11.37
CA GLU A 127 -5.89 -13.70 12.73
C GLU A 127 -4.65 -14.12 13.54
N PRO A 128 -4.66 -13.93 14.87
CA PRO A 128 -3.49 -14.19 15.69
C PRO A 128 -3.24 -15.68 16.02
N TYR A 129 -4.15 -16.60 15.70
CA TYR A 129 -4.03 -18.03 16.07
C TYR A 129 -3.44 -18.87 14.96
N LYS A 130 -4.13 -19.01 13.84
CA LYS A 130 -3.70 -19.79 12.66
C LYS A 130 -3.07 -18.92 11.58
N GLY A 131 -3.18 -17.59 11.69
CA GLY A 131 -2.65 -16.64 10.71
C GLY A 131 -3.47 -16.55 9.41
N LYS A 132 -4.74 -17.01 9.43
CA LYS A 132 -5.64 -16.90 8.28
C LYS A 132 -5.99 -15.44 8.04
N GLY A 133 -5.97 -15.02 6.77
CA GLY A 133 -6.29 -13.66 6.37
C GLY A 133 -5.40 -13.18 5.25
N ILE A 134 -5.50 -11.90 4.94
CA ILE A 134 -4.66 -11.20 3.97
C ILE A 134 -3.55 -10.47 4.73
N ARG A 135 -2.30 -10.70 4.34
CA ARG A 135 -1.14 -10.01 4.91
C ARG A 135 -0.21 -9.51 3.80
N TYR A 136 0.69 -8.62 4.13
CA TYR A 136 1.77 -8.25 3.22
C TYR A 136 2.76 -9.41 3.09
N VAL A 137 3.35 -9.58 1.92
CA VAL A 137 4.42 -10.56 1.72
C VAL A 137 5.58 -10.22 2.66
N GLY A 138 6.01 -11.19 3.48
CA GLY A 138 7.05 -11.00 4.51
C GLY A 138 6.56 -10.35 5.81
N GLU A 139 5.27 -10.08 5.97
CA GLU A 139 4.72 -9.55 7.23
C GLU A 139 4.77 -10.63 8.33
N TYR A 140 5.44 -10.31 9.43
CA TYR A 140 5.41 -11.15 10.62
C TYR A 140 4.12 -10.93 11.42
N VAL A 141 3.26 -11.94 11.44
CA VAL A 141 2.03 -11.93 12.25
C VAL A 141 2.30 -12.59 13.61
N ARG A 142 2.23 -11.80 14.68
CA ARG A 142 2.40 -12.33 16.04
C ARG A 142 1.30 -13.35 16.35
N ARG A 143 1.70 -14.59 16.63
CA ARG A 143 0.77 -15.67 16.99
C ARG A 143 0.55 -15.71 18.50
N LYS A 144 -0.69 -16.01 18.88
CA LYS A 144 -1.08 -16.30 20.26
C LYS A 144 -1.29 -17.80 20.40
N ALA A 145 -0.95 -18.35 21.55
CA ALA A 145 -1.33 -19.71 21.90
C ALA A 145 -2.87 -19.77 22.04
N GLY A 146 -3.49 -20.77 21.43
CA GLY A 146 -4.90 -21.06 21.65
C GLY A 146 -5.13 -21.56 23.09
N LYS A 147 -6.39 -21.77 23.48
CA LYS A 147 -6.72 -22.44 24.73
C LYS A 147 -6.13 -23.85 24.68
N THR A 148 -5.12 -24.13 25.50
CA THR A 148 -4.72 -25.50 25.81
C THR A 148 -5.89 -26.12 26.54
N ALA A 149 -6.39 -27.27 26.05
CA ALA A 149 -7.27 -28.10 26.89
C ALA A 149 -6.53 -28.34 28.18
N ALA A 150 -7.13 -27.94 29.29
CA ALA A 150 -6.57 -28.24 30.60
C ALA A 150 -6.31 -29.75 30.65
N ALA A 151 -5.06 -30.14 30.77
CA ALA A 151 -4.72 -31.52 31.08
C ALA A 151 -5.41 -31.87 32.39
N LYS A 152 -6.29 -32.90 32.35
CA LYS A 152 -6.83 -33.51 33.54
C LYS A 152 -5.70 -34.09 34.35
#